data_ccd19e06420833ff7e59a888b5ed64e2
#
_entry.id   ccd19e06420833ff7e59a888b5ed64e2
#
_cell.length_a   1.000
_cell.length_b   1.000
_cell.length_c   1.000
_cell.angle_alpha   90.00
_cell.angle_beta   90.00
_cell.angle_gamma   90.00
#
_symmetry.space_group_name_H-M   'P 1'
#
loop_
_entity.id
_entity.type
_entity.pdbx_description
1 polymer ?
#
loop_
_entity_poly.entity_id
_entity_poly.type
_entity_poly.pdbx_seq_one_letter_code
_entity_poly.pdbx_strand_id
1 'polypeptide(L)'
;MKTDAGVHSHHISQQFNTELEEIKSRLLEMGGLVEKQLADALTALITADSELGSAVREHDVVVNEMELEIDDACNRILARRQPAASDLRLVMGIIKAVNDLERIGDEAAKIAKLAVELSEQGESSKGYVEIRHIGERVRHMVNMALDSFARYDAEAALAGAKEDVNVDMEYGSAMREMITYMIEDPRSITRVLNIIWALRSLERAGDHAKNIAEHVVYVVMGTDVRHVGLSSMEQQVKSEL
;
A
#
# COMPACT_ATOMS: atom_id res chain seq x y z
N MET A 1 -51.64 -14.81 -8.71
CA MET A 1 -50.79 -13.67 -8.33
C MET A 1 -49.63 -14.16 -7.45
N LYS A 2 -48.60 -14.78 -8.00
CA LYS A 2 -47.37 -15.24 -7.33
C LYS A 2 -46.21 -15.15 -8.29
N THR A 3 -45.77 -13.95 -8.70
CA THR A 3 -44.63 -13.81 -9.62
C THR A 3 -43.80 -12.53 -9.46
N ASP A 4 -44.22 -11.56 -8.61
CA ASP A 4 -43.47 -10.30 -8.54
C ASP A 4 -42.37 -10.28 -7.44
N ALA A 5 -42.53 -11.00 -6.34
CA ALA A 5 -41.57 -10.96 -5.24
C ALA A 5 -40.24 -11.63 -5.57
N GLY A 6 -40.22 -12.66 -6.44
CA GLY A 6 -39.00 -13.37 -6.84
C GLY A 6 -38.13 -12.58 -7.81
N VAL A 7 -38.73 -11.82 -8.72
CA VAL A 7 -38.00 -10.99 -9.70
C VAL A 7 -37.35 -9.80 -9.02
N HIS A 8 -38.05 -9.14 -8.09
CA HIS A 8 -37.48 -8.00 -7.34
C HIS A 8 -36.32 -8.42 -6.41
N SER A 9 -36.43 -9.57 -5.73
CA SER A 9 -35.33 -10.06 -4.87
C SER A 9 -34.07 -10.41 -5.67
N HIS A 10 -34.23 -11.00 -6.87
CA HIS A 10 -33.12 -11.32 -7.75
C HIS A 10 -32.42 -10.06 -8.31
N HIS A 11 -33.17 -9.02 -8.69
CA HIS A 11 -32.62 -7.75 -9.16
C HIS A 11 -31.89 -6.98 -8.04
N ILE A 12 -32.43 -6.99 -6.82
CA ILE A 12 -31.77 -6.36 -5.65
C ILE A 12 -30.45 -7.06 -5.33
N SER A 13 -30.40 -8.38 -5.39
CA SER A 13 -29.18 -9.17 -5.19
C SER A 13 -28.14 -8.90 -6.28
N GLN A 14 -28.53 -8.82 -7.54
CA GLN A 14 -27.62 -8.50 -8.64
C GLN A 14 -27.04 -7.09 -8.53
N GLN A 15 -27.86 -6.09 -8.20
CA GLN A 15 -27.41 -4.72 -8.02
C GLN A 15 -26.42 -4.62 -6.84
N PHE A 16 -26.67 -5.32 -5.74
CA PHE A 16 -25.78 -5.34 -4.59
C PHE A 16 -24.42 -5.96 -4.95
N ASN A 17 -24.40 -7.08 -5.67
CA ASN A 17 -23.15 -7.69 -6.14
C ASN A 17 -22.38 -6.74 -7.07
N THR A 18 -23.08 -6.02 -7.95
CA THR A 18 -22.44 -5.00 -8.81
C THR A 18 -21.79 -3.89 -7.97
N GLU A 19 -22.49 -3.38 -6.95
CA GLU A 19 -21.95 -2.35 -6.05
C GLU A 19 -20.69 -2.84 -5.31
N LEU A 20 -20.63 -4.11 -4.87
CA LEU A 20 -19.44 -4.70 -4.24
C LEU A 20 -18.27 -4.84 -5.21
N GLU A 21 -18.52 -5.30 -6.44
CA GLU A 21 -17.49 -5.39 -7.48
C GLU A 21 -16.98 -4.00 -7.92
N GLU A 22 -17.83 -2.99 -7.96
CA GLU A 22 -17.44 -1.61 -8.25
C GLU A 22 -16.46 -1.05 -7.22
N ILE A 23 -16.74 -1.19 -5.90
CA ILE A 23 -15.82 -0.69 -4.87
C ILE A 23 -14.49 -1.46 -4.87
N LYS A 24 -14.52 -2.78 -5.13
CA LYS A 24 -13.31 -3.58 -5.30
C LYS A 24 -12.49 -3.12 -6.51
N SER A 25 -13.13 -2.89 -7.64
CA SER A 25 -12.47 -2.43 -8.86
C SER A 25 -11.82 -1.06 -8.66
N ARG A 26 -12.49 -0.14 -7.96
CA ARG A 26 -11.94 1.18 -7.62
C ARG A 26 -10.75 1.09 -6.66
N LEU A 27 -10.79 0.19 -5.66
CA LEU A 27 -9.64 -0.09 -4.79
C LEU A 27 -8.43 -0.52 -5.62
N LEU A 28 -8.60 -1.45 -6.58
CA LEU A 28 -7.51 -1.94 -7.41
C LEU A 28 -7.00 -0.87 -8.38
N GLU A 29 -7.88 -0.01 -8.90
CA GLU A 29 -7.50 1.16 -9.71
C GLU A 29 -6.66 2.14 -8.91
N MET A 30 -7.08 2.51 -7.69
CA MET A 30 -6.31 3.32 -6.76
C MET A 30 -4.96 2.68 -6.46
N GLY A 31 -4.94 1.36 -6.21
CA GLY A 31 -3.71 0.59 -5.98
C GLY A 31 -2.72 0.71 -7.14
N GLY A 32 -3.19 0.61 -8.39
CA GLY A 32 -2.36 0.80 -9.59
C GLY A 32 -1.77 2.22 -9.69
N LEU A 33 -2.53 3.24 -9.31
CA LEU A 33 -2.03 4.63 -9.26
C LEU A 33 -0.96 4.80 -8.18
N VAL A 34 -1.18 4.26 -6.99
CA VAL A 34 -0.22 4.32 -5.87
C VAL A 34 1.07 3.56 -6.20
N GLU A 35 0.97 2.37 -6.82
CA GLU A 35 2.15 1.62 -7.28
C GLU A 35 2.97 2.43 -8.29
N LYS A 36 2.30 3.08 -9.25
CA LYS A 36 2.95 3.96 -10.21
C LYS A 36 3.59 5.17 -9.53
N GLN A 37 2.88 5.83 -8.62
CA GLN A 37 3.35 6.99 -7.87
C GLN A 37 4.63 6.65 -7.07
N LEU A 38 4.67 5.49 -6.42
CA LEU A 38 5.86 5.01 -5.71
C LEU A 38 7.03 4.74 -6.67
N ALA A 39 6.77 4.13 -7.84
CA ALA A 39 7.78 3.87 -8.87
C ALA A 39 8.38 5.17 -9.42
N ASP A 40 7.52 6.14 -9.72
CA ASP A 40 7.93 7.44 -10.26
C ASP A 40 8.71 8.25 -9.20
N ALA A 41 8.30 8.22 -7.93
CA ALA A 41 9.02 8.86 -6.82
C ALA A 41 10.42 8.28 -6.63
N LEU A 42 10.57 6.94 -6.69
CA LEU A 42 11.86 6.27 -6.64
C LEU A 42 12.75 6.64 -7.83
N THR A 43 12.17 6.67 -9.02
CA THR A 43 12.88 7.06 -10.24
C THR A 43 13.38 8.50 -10.12
N ALA A 44 12.51 9.44 -9.73
CA ALA A 44 12.86 10.83 -9.50
C ALA A 44 14.02 10.99 -8.52
N LEU A 45 13.99 10.23 -7.41
CA LEU A 45 15.03 10.28 -6.39
C LEU A 45 16.37 9.74 -6.88
N ILE A 46 16.36 8.60 -7.59
CA ILE A 46 17.59 7.93 -8.07
C ILE A 46 18.23 8.70 -9.24
N THR A 47 17.42 9.31 -10.10
CA THR A 47 17.91 10.06 -11.29
C THR A 47 18.07 11.55 -11.05
N ALA A 48 17.75 12.04 -9.84
CA ALA A 48 17.70 13.46 -9.48
C ALA A 48 16.76 14.28 -10.41
N ASP A 49 15.64 13.69 -10.83
CA ASP A 49 14.66 14.31 -11.71
C ASP A 49 13.63 15.10 -10.90
N SER A 50 13.87 16.41 -10.80
CA SER A 50 13.00 17.34 -10.05
C SER A 50 11.63 17.57 -10.72
N GLU A 51 11.54 17.45 -12.05
CA GLU A 51 10.28 17.61 -12.78
C GLU A 51 9.37 16.40 -12.49
N LEU A 52 9.90 15.19 -12.58
CA LEU A 52 9.17 13.98 -12.22
C LEU A 52 8.76 13.99 -10.74
N GLY A 53 9.66 14.41 -9.83
CA GLY A 53 9.35 14.55 -8.41
C GLY A 53 8.21 15.54 -8.14
N SER A 54 8.18 16.68 -8.84
CA SER A 54 7.10 17.66 -8.74
C SER A 54 5.78 17.10 -9.27
N ALA A 55 5.80 16.41 -10.42
CA ALA A 55 4.63 15.78 -11.01
C ALA A 55 4.00 14.72 -10.07
N VAL A 56 4.82 13.89 -9.41
CA VAL A 56 4.34 12.90 -8.43
C VAL A 56 3.57 13.59 -7.29
N ARG A 57 4.09 14.68 -6.76
CA ARG A 57 3.43 15.45 -5.68
C ARG A 57 2.12 16.09 -6.11
N GLU A 58 2.05 16.58 -7.34
CA GLU A 58 0.82 17.16 -7.89
C GLU A 58 -0.27 16.12 -8.12
N HIS A 59 0.10 14.90 -8.50
CA HIS A 59 -0.84 13.80 -8.73
C HIS A 59 -1.36 13.15 -7.45
N ASP A 60 -0.77 13.41 -6.30
CA ASP A 60 -1.19 12.85 -5.01
C ASP A 60 -2.64 13.22 -4.65
N VAL A 61 -3.11 14.38 -5.08
CA VAL A 61 -4.51 14.81 -4.90
C VAL A 61 -5.51 13.82 -5.51
N VAL A 62 -5.15 13.12 -6.59
CA VAL A 62 -6.03 12.15 -7.25
C VAL A 62 -6.23 10.91 -6.35
N VAL A 63 -5.18 10.46 -5.67
CA VAL A 63 -5.26 9.33 -4.72
C VAL A 63 -6.17 9.71 -3.55
N ASN A 64 -6.03 10.92 -3.01
CA ASN A 64 -6.85 11.43 -1.90
C ASN A 64 -8.34 11.59 -2.30
N GLU A 65 -8.61 12.03 -3.54
CA GLU A 65 -9.98 12.10 -4.06
C GLU A 65 -10.59 10.69 -4.21
N MET A 66 -9.82 9.72 -4.71
CA MET A 66 -10.28 8.33 -4.82
C MET A 66 -10.57 7.68 -3.47
N GLU A 67 -9.74 7.95 -2.45
CA GLU A 67 -10.00 7.50 -1.07
C GLU A 67 -11.39 7.95 -0.62
N LEU A 68 -11.68 9.26 -0.71
CA LEU A 68 -12.97 9.82 -0.29
C LEU A 68 -14.15 9.23 -1.07
N GLU A 69 -13.99 9.03 -2.39
CA GLU A 69 -15.04 8.44 -3.22
C GLU A 69 -15.34 6.97 -2.87
N ILE A 70 -14.30 6.18 -2.60
CA ILE A 70 -14.45 4.77 -2.24
C ILE A 70 -15.08 4.65 -0.85
N ASP A 71 -14.61 5.46 0.12
CA ASP A 71 -15.18 5.50 1.47
C ASP A 71 -16.66 5.87 1.45
N ASP A 72 -17.04 6.89 0.66
CA ASP A 72 -18.44 7.28 0.52
C ASP A 72 -19.30 6.20 -0.14
N ALA A 73 -18.74 5.48 -1.12
CA ALA A 73 -19.41 4.32 -1.74
C ALA A 73 -19.59 3.17 -0.73
N CYS A 74 -18.58 2.84 0.07
CA CYS A 74 -18.65 1.86 1.14
C CYS A 74 -19.71 2.23 2.18
N ASN A 75 -19.73 3.49 2.62
CA ASN A 75 -20.71 4.00 3.58
C ASN A 75 -22.14 3.90 3.03
N ARG A 76 -22.36 4.19 1.74
CA ARG A 76 -23.67 4.01 1.10
C ARG A 76 -24.12 2.55 1.08
N ILE A 77 -23.19 1.60 0.81
CA ILE A 77 -23.48 0.17 0.84
C ILE A 77 -23.88 -0.26 2.26
N LEU A 78 -23.09 0.10 3.27
CA LEU A 78 -23.39 -0.23 4.68
C LEU A 78 -24.75 0.28 5.12
N ALA A 79 -25.08 1.54 4.79
CA ALA A 79 -26.33 2.18 5.18
C ALA A 79 -27.57 1.60 4.48
N ARG A 80 -27.46 1.22 3.20
CA ARG A 80 -28.60 0.83 2.36
C ARG A 80 -28.83 -0.67 2.29
N ARG A 81 -27.74 -1.47 2.32
CA ARG A 81 -27.80 -2.91 2.04
C ARG A 81 -27.71 -3.77 3.29
N GLN A 82 -27.17 -3.24 4.40
CA GLN A 82 -26.96 -3.98 5.64
C GLN A 82 -26.26 -5.34 5.39
N PRO A 83 -25.05 -5.31 4.75
CA PRO A 83 -24.35 -6.53 4.39
C PRO A 83 -24.08 -7.40 5.61
N ALA A 84 -24.02 -8.71 5.42
CA ALA A 84 -23.77 -9.68 6.49
C ALA A 84 -22.58 -10.58 6.14
N ALA A 85 -21.96 -11.15 7.16
CA ALA A 85 -20.87 -12.12 7.05
C ALA A 85 -19.78 -11.69 6.07
N SER A 86 -19.55 -12.43 4.96
CA SER A 86 -18.49 -12.20 3.97
C SER A 86 -18.57 -10.82 3.32
N ASP A 87 -19.79 -10.36 2.97
CA ASP A 87 -19.96 -9.08 2.29
C ASP A 87 -19.60 -7.91 3.20
N LEU A 88 -19.98 -8.00 4.49
CA LEU A 88 -19.57 -7.01 5.48
C LEU A 88 -18.04 -6.99 5.65
N ARG A 89 -17.39 -8.17 5.71
CA ARG A 89 -15.92 -8.25 5.81
C ARG A 89 -15.23 -7.64 4.61
N LEU A 90 -15.77 -7.89 3.40
CA LEU A 90 -15.23 -7.30 2.17
C LEU A 90 -15.29 -5.77 2.21
N VAL A 91 -16.45 -5.18 2.54
CA VAL A 91 -16.57 -3.71 2.64
C VAL A 91 -15.63 -3.14 3.70
N MET A 92 -15.57 -3.77 4.88
CA MET A 92 -14.64 -3.34 5.94
C MET A 92 -13.17 -3.51 5.56
N GLY A 93 -12.82 -4.56 4.82
CA GLY A 93 -11.48 -4.80 4.30
C GLY A 93 -11.09 -3.74 3.26
N ILE A 94 -12.01 -3.37 2.38
CA ILE A 94 -11.80 -2.30 1.38
C ILE A 94 -11.56 -0.95 2.07
N ILE A 95 -12.39 -0.55 3.03
CA ILE A 95 -12.21 0.71 3.79
C ILE A 95 -10.81 0.79 4.40
N LYS A 96 -10.35 -0.29 5.02
CA LYS A 96 -9.01 -0.35 5.64
C LYS A 96 -7.90 -0.31 4.59
N ALA A 97 -8.02 -1.09 3.52
CA ALA A 97 -7.02 -1.16 2.46
C ALA A 97 -6.88 0.16 1.70
N VAL A 98 -7.99 0.88 1.48
CA VAL A 98 -7.99 2.22 0.87
C VAL A 98 -7.20 3.22 1.72
N ASN A 99 -7.38 3.21 3.04
CA ASN A 99 -6.60 4.05 3.96
C ASN A 99 -5.10 3.71 3.92
N ASP A 100 -4.74 2.41 3.90
CA ASP A 100 -3.34 2.01 3.79
C ASP A 100 -2.75 2.39 2.42
N LEU A 101 -3.53 2.37 1.32
CA LEU A 101 -3.09 2.83 0.00
C LEU A 101 -2.83 4.34 -0.01
N GLU A 102 -3.71 5.16 0.58
CA GLU A 102 -3.47 6.60 0.73
C GLU A 102 -2.17 6.86 1.49
N ARG A 103 -1.91 6.13 2.58
CA ARG A 103 -0.66 6.23 3.33
C ARG A 103 0.57 5.89 2.48
N ILE A 104 0.49 4.88 1.61
CA ILE A 104 1.58 4.56 0.68
C ILE A 104 1.79 5.71 -0.31
N GLY A 105 0.72 6.32 -0.84
CA GLY A 105 0.74 7.51 -1.69
C GLY A 105 1.42 8.70 -0.99
N ASP A 106 1.03 8.98 0.26
CA ASP A 106 1.63 9.98 1.12
C ASP A 106 3.16 9.78 1.27
N GLU A 107 3.62 8.54 1.51
CA GLU A 107 5.05 8.25 1.62
C GLU A 107 5.76 8.41 0.25
N ALA A 108 5.13 8.04 -0.86
CA ALA A 108 5.65 8.29 -2.20
C ALA A 108 5.79 9.80 -2.49
N ALA A 109 4.81 10.61 -2.11
CA ALA A 109 4.87 12.07 -2.23
C ALA A 109 6.01 12.69 -1.38
N LYS A 110 6.28 12.13 -0.18
CA LYS A 110 7.43 12.53 0.66
C LYS A 110 8.76 12.19 0.00
N ILE A 111 8.90 10.98 -0.59
CA ILE A 111 10.09 10.57 -1.35
C ILE A 111 10.29 11.53 -2.54
N ALA A 112 9.24 11.84 -3.27
CA ALA A 112 9.28 12.75 -4.41
C ALA A 112 9.70 14.18 -4.00
N LYS A 113 9.23 14.67 -2.85
CA LYS A 113 9.70 15.94 -2.27
C LYS A 113 11.20 15.93 -2.00
N LEU A 114 11.71 14.84 -1.40
CA LEU A 114 13.14 14.67 -1.11
C LEU A 114 13.96 14.57 -2.40
N ALA A 115 13.41 13.99 -3.48
CA ALA A 115 14.04 13.97 -4.80
C ALA A 115 14.30 15.38 -5.32
N VAL A 116 13.30 16.28 -5.23
CA VAL A 116 13.45 17.70 -5.60
C VAL A 116 14.52 18.38 -4.75
N GLU A 117 14.48 18.22 -3.44
CA GLU A 117 15.46 18.84 -2.52
C GLU A 117 16.89 18.32 -2.76
N LEU A 118 17.06 17.04 -3.06
CA LEU A 118 18.36 16.43 -3.31
C LEU A 118 18.93 16.79 -4.69
N SER A 119 18.09 17.04 -5.69
CA SER A 119 18.52 17.48 -7.02
C SER A 119 19.25 18.83 -6.97
N GLU A 120 18.84 19.72 -6.06
CA GLU A 120 19.47 21.03 -5.85
C GLU A 120 20.85 20.95 -5.17
N GLN A 121 21.16 19.83 -4.49
CA GLN A 121 22.40 19.64 -3.72
C GLN A 121 23.55 19.04 -4.55
N GLY A 122 23.35 18.81 -5.85
CA GLY A 122 24.34 18.24 -6.75
C GLY A 122 24.39 16.70 -6.69
N GLU A 123 25.23 16.09 -7.52
CA GLU A 123 25.35 14.64 -7.67
C GLU A 123 26.07 13.97 -6.50
N SER A 124 25.53 12.85 -6.02
CA SER A 124 26.18 11.88 -5.14
C SER A 124 25.51 10.52 -5.36
N SER A 125 26.28 9.45 -5.40
CA SER A 125 25.76 8.07 -5.53
C SER A 125 25.59 7.35 -4.20
N LYS A 126 25.99 7.98 -3.08
CA LYS A 126 25.92 7.34 -1.75
C LYS A 126 24.46 7.21 -1.30
N GLY A 127 24.07 6.01 -0.89
CA GLY A 127 22.73 5.68 -0.38
C GLY A 127 21.70 5.35 -1.45
N TYR A 128 21.96 5.57 -2.73
CA TYR A 128 21.01 5.26 -3.79
C TYR A 128 20.88 3.77 -4.12
N VAL A 129 21.89 2.98 -3.78
CA VAL A 129 21.85 1.52 -3.94
C VAL A 129 20.84 0.93 -2.96
N GLU A 130 20.89 1.36 -1.69
CA GLU A 130 19.98 0.95 -0.62
C GLU A 130 18.54 1.37 -0.93
N ILE A 131 18.35 2.62 -1.37
CA ILE A 131 17.04 3.14 -1.80
C ILE A 131 16.46 2.28 -2.92
N ARG A 132 17.27 1.91 -3.91
CA ARG A 132 16.82 1.07 -5.04
C ARG A 132 16.39 -0.30 -4.56
N HIS A 133 17.20 -0.99 -3.76
CA HIS A 133 16.91 -2.35 -3.29
C HIS A 133 15.67 -2.39 -2.42
N ILE A 134 15.59 -1.51 -1.40
CA ILE A 134 14.43 -1.43 -0.52
C ILE A 134 13.18 -1.00 -1.32
N GLY A 135 13.33 -0.01 -2.20
CA GLY A 135 12.24 0.48 -3.04
C GLY A 135 11.65 -0.58 -3.98
N GLU A 136 12.50 -1.39 -4.63
CA GLU A 136 12.05 -2.50 -5.48
C GLU A 136 11.31 -3.57 -4.65
N ARG A 137 11.80 -3.88 -3.44
CA ARG A 137 11.15 -4.82 -2.53
C ARG A 137 9.80 -4.31 -2.05
N VAL A 138 9.71 -3.06 -1.62
CA VAL A 138 8.45 -2.44 -1.18
C VAL A 138 7.43 -2.39 -2.32
N ARG A 139 7.84 -2.02 -3.54
CA ARG A 139 6.97 -2.10 -4.72
C ARG A 139 6.44 -3.51 -4.96
N HIS A 140 7.31 -4.51 -4.81
CA HIS A 140 6.89 -5.91 -4.93
C HIS A 140 5.87 -6.29 -3.85
N MET A 141 6.04 -5.84 -2.61
CA MET A 141 5.07 -6.06 -1.54
C MET A 141 3.71 -5.42 -1.85
N VAL A 142 3.69 -4.17 -2.34
CA VAL A 142 2.45 -3.49 -2.76
C VAL A 142 1.74 -4.29 -3.85
N ASN A 143 2.47 -4.71 -4.88
CA ASN A 143 1.92 -5.52 -5.97
C ASN A 143 1.35 -6.86 -5.47
N MET A 144 2.08 -7.58 -4.61
CA MET A 144 1.60 -8.85 -4.00
C MET A 144 0.34 -8.64 -3.17
N ALA A 145 0.25 -7.56 -2.39
CA ALA A 145 -0.91 -7.24 -1.58
C ALA A 145 -2.15 -6.97 -2.44
N LEU A 146 -2.01 -6.16 -3.51
CA LEU A 146 -3.09 -5.86 -4.45
C LEU A 146 -3.55 -7.10 -5.22
N ASP A 147 -2.61 -7.91 -5.69
CA ASP A 147 -2.89 -9.14 -6.45
C ASP A 147 -3.59 -10.18 -5.58
N SER A 148 -3.14 -10.34 -4.32
CA SER A 148 -3.82 -11.20 -3.35
C SER A 148 -5.24 -10.71 -3.02
N PHE A 149 -5.44 -9.39 -2.93
CA PHE A 149 -6.77 -8.79 -2.74
C PHE A 149 -7.69 -9.05 -3.94
N ALA A 150 -7.17 -8.88 -5.15
CA ALA A 150 -7.91 -9.12 -6.38
C ALA A 150 -8.43 -10.57 -6.48
N ARG A 151 -7.61 -11.54 -6.04
CA ARG A 151 -7.89 -12.99 -6.12
C ARG A 151 -8.45 -13.59 -4.85
N TYR A 152 -8.56 -12.84 -3.76
CA TYR A 152 -8.91 -13.38 -2.45
C TYR A 152 -7.98 -14.51 -2.00
N ASP A 153 -6.67 -14.35 -2.23
CA ASP A 153 -5.63 -15.34 -1.99
C ASP A 153 -4.90 -15.07 -0.67
N ALA A 154 -5.30 -15.77 0.39
CA ALA A 154 -4.71 -15.61 1.72
C ALA A 154 -3.27 -16.15 1.80
N GLU A 155 -2.89 -17.16 0.99
CA GLU A 155 -1.51 -17.67 0.95
C GLU A 155 -0.56 -16.65 0.31
N ALA A 156 -0.96 -16.06 -0.84
CA ALA A 156 -0.21 -15.00 -1.48
C ALA A 156 -0.09 -13.77 -0.57
N ALA A 157 -1.15 -13.40 0.14
CA ALA A 157 -1.13 -12.32 1.14
C ALA A 157 -0.13 -12.60 2.27
N LEU A 158 -0.14 -13.82 2.82
CA LEU A 158 0.84 -14.23 3.84
C LEU A 158 2.28 -14.17 3.30
N ALA A 159 2.51 -14.61 2.06
CA ALA A 159 3.83 -14.52 1.44
C ALA A 159 4.31 -13.07 1.31
N GLY A 160 3.43 -12.15 0.87
CA GLY A 160 3.71 -10.72 0.80
C GLY A 160 4.01 -10.10 2.17
N ALA A 161 3.23 -10.45 3.20
CA ALA A 161 3.46 -9.96 4.56
C ALA A 161 4.81 -10.42 5.15
N LYS A 162 5.32 -11.59 4.75
CA LYS A 162 6.64 -12.08 5.19
C LYS A 162 7.81 -11.29 4.62
N GLU A 163 7.65 -10.65 3.46
CA GLU A 163 8.70 -9.82 2.87
C GLU A 163 9.06 -8.59 3.72
N ASP A 164 8.15 -8.14 4.57
CA ASP A 164 8.35 -7.05 5.51
C ASP A 164 9.59 -7.25 6.40
N VAL A 165 9.83 -8.46 6.87
CA VAL A 165 11.03 -8.80 7.66
C VAL A 165 12.33 -8.51 6.89
N ASN A 166 12.32 -8.71 5.57
CA ASN A 166 13.47 -8.44 4.72
C ASN A 166 13.67 -6.92 4.54
N VAL A 167 12.58 -6.17 4.39
CA VAL A 167 12.62 -4.70 4.33
C VAL A 167 13.21 -4.13 5.62
N ASP A 168 12.76 -4.59 6.80
CA ASP A 168 13.27 -4.17 8.10
C ASP A 168 14.78 -4.44 8.27
N MET A 169 15.24 -5.64 7.85
CA MET A 169 16.66 -6.00 7.92
C MET A 169 17.51 -5.10 7.01
N GLU A 170 17.07 -4.88 5.76
CA GLU A 170 17.77 -4.02 4.81
C GLU A 170 17.78 -2.56 5.26
N TYR A 171 16.64 -2.06 5.77
CA TYR A 171 16.53 -0.72 6.36
C TYR A 171 17.51 -0.55 7.52
N GLY A 172 17.56 -1.50 8.47
CA GLY A 172 18.50 -1.46 9.57
C GLY A 172 19.98 -1.49 9.14
N SER A 173 20.29 -2.16 8.03
CA SER A 173 21.64 -2.16 7.44
C SER A 173 21.96 -0.82 6.78
N ALA A 174 21.04 -0.30 5.96
CA ALA A 174 21.16 1.00 5.30
C ALA A 174 21.38 2.13 6.32
N MET A 175 20.67 2.11 7.44
CA MET A 175 20.82 3.10 8.50
C MET A 175 22.23 3.13 9.09
N ARG A 176 22.85 1.95 9.33
CA ARG A 176 24.24 1.87 9.82
C ARG A 176 25.24 2.44 8.81
N GLU A 177 25.02 2.18 7.53
CA GLU A 177 25.83 2.69 6.44
C GLU A 177 25.74 4.22 6.32
N MET A 178 24.50 4.75 6.39
CA MET A 178 24.26 6.21 6.37
C MET A 178 24.97 6.91 7.55
N ILE A 179 24.95 6.33 8.74
CA ILE A 179 25.69 6.87 9.91
C ILE A 179 27.20 6.88 9.62
N THR A 180 27.74 5.84 8.99
CA THR A 180 29.16 5.77 8.63
C THR A 180 29.52 6.88 7.66
N TYR A 181 28.71 7.14 6.63
CA TYR A 181 28.95 8.25 5.69
C TYR A 181 28.97 9.63 6.35
N MET A 182 28.10 9.87 7.33
CA MET A 182 28.10 11.13 8.09
C MET A 182 29.38 11.30 8.93
N ILE A 183 29.94 10.21 9.47
CA ILE A 183 31.18 10.24 10.27
C ILE A 183 32.39 10.48 9.35
N GLU A 184 32.42 9.84 8.17
CA GLU A 184 33.52 9.97 7.20
C GLU A 184 33.60 11.37 6.58
N ASP A 185 32.45 11.97 6.25
CA ASP A 185 32.37 13.34 5.71
C ASP A 185 31.24 14.14 6.36
N PRO A 186 31.55 14.92 7.40
CA PRO A 186 30.54 15.75 8.08
C PRO A 186 29.80 16.75 7.17
N ARG A 187 30.35 17.09 6.01
CA ARG A 187 29.70 17.98 5.03
C ARG A 187 28.54 17.30 4.32
N SER A 188 28.51 15.96 4.34
CA SER A 188 27.42 15.16 3.74
C SER A 188 26.17 15.05 4.63
N ILE A 189 26.21 15.50 5.88
CA ILE A 189 25.16 15.25 6.89
C ILE A 189 23.77 15.64 6.38
N THR A 190 23.59 16.85 5.84
CA THR A 190 22.27 17.30 5.34
C THR A 190 21.73 16.39 4.26
N ARG A 191 22.59 15.99 3.31
CA ARG A 191 22.19 15.09 2.21
C ARG A 191 21.87 13.70 2.72
N VAL A 192 22.70 13.15 3.60
CA VAL A 192 22.50 11.82 4.17
C VAL A 192 21.22 11.77 5.01
N LEU A 193 20.88 12.84 5.72
CA LEU A 193 19.60 12.93 6.44
C LEU A 193 18.41 12.85 5.48
N ASN A 194 18.46 13.51 4.33
CA ASN A 194 17.39 13.40 3.33
C ASN A 194 17.26 11.98 2.77
N ILE A 195 18.38 11.28 2.57
CA ILE A 195 18.38 9.86 2.18
C ILE A 195 17.77 8.98 3.28
N ILE A 196 18.12 9.22 4.55
CA ILE A 196 17.53 8.53 5.71
C ILE A 196 16.01 8.73 5.76
N TRP A 197 15.52 9.94 5.50
CA TRP A 197 14.07 10.21 5.44
C TRP A 197 13.40 9.47 4.29
N ALA A 198 14.04 9.36 3.13
CA ALA A 198 13.53 8.57 2.01
C ALA A 198 13.48 7.07 2.35
N LEU A 199 14.54 6.52 2.97
CA LEU A 199 14.56 5.14 3.46
C LEU A 199 13.46 4.87 4.48
N ARG A 200 13.21 5.82 5.39
CA ARG A 200 12.13 5.71 6.37
C ARG A 200 10.75 5.72 5.72
N SER A 201 10.55 6.55 4.70
CA SER A 201 9.29 6.55 3.94
C SER A 201 9.07 5.24 3.20
N LEU A 202 10.13 4.61 2.68
CA LEU A 202 10.05 3.28 2.05
C LEU A 202 9.66 2.19 3.05
N GLU A 203 10.30 2.15 4.22
CA GLU A 203 9.96 1.18 5.26
C GLU A 203 8.50 1.33 5.69
N ARG A 204 8.00 2.56 5.89
CA ARG A 204 6.58 2.80 6.22
C ARG A 204 5.62 2.39 5.10
N ALA A 205 5.98 2.60 3.84
CA ALA A 205 5.20 2.10 2.71
C ALA A 205 5.13 0.56 2.72
N GLY A 206 6.21 -0.12 3.09
CA GLY A 206 6.24 -1.57 3.33
C GLY A 206 5.30 -2.02 4.45
N ASP A 207 5.33 -1.32 5.60
CA ASP A 207 4.39 -1.55 6.71
C ASP A 207 2.92 -1.50 6.24
N HIS A 208 2.56 -0.47 5.45
CA HIS A 208 1.20 -0.32 4.93
C HIS A 208 0.85 -1.42 3.91
N ALA A 209 1.79 -1.84 3.05
CA ALA A 209 1.58 -2.95 2.14
C ALA A 209 1.32 -4.27 2.90
N LYS A 210 2.05 -4.53 4.00
CA LYS A 210 1.79 -5.63 4.91
C LYS A 210 0.40 -5.55 5.53
N ASN A 211 -0.04 -4.36 5.99
CA ASN A 211 -1.39 -4.18 6.52
C ASN A 211 -2.45 -4.55 5.50
N ILE A 212 -2.29 -4.17 4.21
CA ILE A 212 -3.21 -4.57 3.14
C ILE A 212 -3.25 -6.11 3.03
N ALA A 213 -2.11 -6.79 3.06
CA ALA A 213 -2.05 -8.26 3.04
C ALA A 213 -2.79 -8.88 4.25
N GLU A 214 -2.65 -8.31 5.45
CA GLU A 214 -3.39 -8.74 6.64
C GLU A 214 -4.92 -8.53 6.49
N HIS A 215 -5.33 -7.45 5.79
CA HIS A 215 -6.75 -7.23 5.48
C HIS A 215 -7.29 -8.27 4.49
N VAL A 216 -6.48 -8.74 3.53
CA VAL A 216 -6.86 -9.85 2.65
C VAL A 216 -7.15 -11.12 3.45
N VAL A 217 -6.26 -11.49 4.37
CA VAL A 217 -6.48 -12.66 5.24
C VAL A 217 -7.77 -12.51 6.04
N TYR A 218 -8.03 -11.32 6.60
CA TYR A 218 -9.29 -11.05 7.30
C TYR A 218 -10.51 -11.19 6.40
N VAL A 219 -10.48 -10.69 5.18
CA VAL A 219 -11.59 -10.78 4.22
C VAL A 219 -11.90 -12.24 3.88
N VAL A 220 -10.86 -13.03 3.60
CA VAL A 220 -10.99 -14.41 3.17
C VAL A 220 -11.40 -15.33 4.32
N MET A 221 -10.69 -15.27 5.44
CA MET A 221 -10.80 -16.24 6.53
C MET A 221 -11.73 -15.76 7.67
N GLY A 222 -12.00 -14.47 7.75
CA GLY A 222 -12.83 -13.88 8.82
C GLY A 222 -12.10 -13.69 10.15
N THR A 223 -10.81 -14.01 10.22
CA THR A 223 -9.99 -13.88 11.42
C THR A 223 -9.09 -12.65 11.31
N ASP A 224 -9.13 -11.76 12.31
CA ASP A 224 -8.25 -10.60 12.36
C ASP A 224 -6.83 -11.01 12.81
N VAL A 225 -5.89 -10.97 11.88
CA VAL A 225 -4.50 -11.38 12.09
C VAL A 225 -3.57 -10.22 12.47
N ARG A 226 -4.08 -9.00 12.54
CA ARG A 226 -3.31 -7.86 13.03
C ARG A 226 -2.91 -8.10 14.49
N HIS A 227 -1.69 -7.80 14.85
CA HIS A 227 -1.15 -7.95 16.19
C HIS A 227 -0.90 -9.39 16.69
N VAL A 228 -1.12 -10.43 15.86
CA VAL A 228 -0.84 -11.83 16.30
C VAL A 228 0.57 -12.32 15.90
N GLY A 229 1.30 -11.54 15.10
CA GLY A 229 2.62 -11.90 14.58
C GLY A 229 2.56 -12.90 13.40
N LEU A 230 3.59 -12.85 12.55
CA LEU A 230 3.65 -13.64 11.31
C LEU A 230 3.52 -15.16 11.52
N SER A 231 4.11 -15.71 12.60
CA SER A 231 4.02 -17.14 12.90
C SER A 231 2.59 -17.59 13.22
N SER A 232 1.84 -16.78 13.93
CA SER A 232 0.43 -17.07 14.24
C SER A 232 -0.45 -16.90 13.01
N MET A 233 -0.19 -15.86 12.19
CA MET A 233 -0.87 -15.67 10.90
C MET A 233 -0.64 -16.89 9.98
N GLU A 234 0.60 -17.42 9.91
CA GLU A 234 0.93 -18.59 9.12
C GLU A 234 0.20 -19.86 9.61
N GLN A 235 0.12 -20.06 10.94
CA GLN A 235 -0.63 -21.19 11.50
C GLN A 235 -2.12 -21.12 11.16
N GLN A 236 -2.71 -19.94 11.22
CA GLN A 236 -4.13 -19.75 10.89
C GLN A 236 -4.39 -20.02 9.40
N VAL A 237 -3.59 -19.42 8.50
CA VAL A 237 -3.74 -19.65 7.05
C VAL A 237 -3.61 -21.14 6.72
N LYS A 238 -2.64 -21.87 7.31
CA LYS A 238 -2.45 -23.32 7.08
C LYS A 238 -3.52 -24.22 7.72
N SER A 239 -4.23 -23.76 8.74
CA SER A 239 -5.24 -24.58 9.43
C SER A 239 -6.60 -24.57 8.74
N GLU A 240 -6.86 -23.62 7.87
CA GLU A 240 -8.15 -23.46 7.19
C GLU A 240 -8.10 -23.83 5.68
N LEU A 241 -6.91 -24.19 5.18
CA LEU A 241 -6.70 -24.78 3.85
C LEU A 241 -6.71 -26.30 3.93
#